data_78c4de9e409f4325602e2e9bca279fd9
#
_entry.id   78c4de9e409f4325602e2e9bca279fd9
#
_cell.length_a   1.000
_cell.length_b   1.000
_cell.length_c   1.000
_cell.angle_alpha   90.00
_cell.angle_beta   90.00
_cell.angle_gamma   90.00
#
_symmetry.space_group_name_H-M   'P 1'
#
loop_
_entity.id
_entity.type
_entity.pdbx_description
1 polymer ?
#
loop_
_entity_poly.entity_id
_entity_poly.type
_entity_poly.pdbx_seq_one_letter_code
_entity_poly.pdbx_strand_id
1 'polypeptide(L)'
;MQTTTLHNGQLQLINADCLDYLKTLPSNSIDLILTDPPYFQVKKNAWDNQWPNVETFLAWLDEVLVEFWRVLKSSGNLYLFCGSKLAADTELLIRARFNVFNHIIWAKPSGVWKRAHKPHLRAFFPATERIIFAGHYDSEGFAKGCSQYATKCSELKKATFKPLMDYFKNAKDALNISAKEINEATGTKMCSHWFSSSQWKLPTEKQYQQLQTLFASRSGQLSKTHTELTNEYQTLSCEYGNLLKEYDELKAEYENLRRPFHVTAEVPYTDVWTFSPVQYYPGKHPCEKPADLLEHIITSSSRENAVVLDAFMGSGSTGKACLVLNRNFVGIEMEEDMYTKTVNKFKE
;
A
#
# COMPACT_ATOMS: atom_id res chain seq x y z
N MET A 1 -18.58 -24.96 -11.74
CA MET A 1 -18.11 -24.04 -10.69
C MET A 1 -18.78 -24.43 -9.39
N GLN A 2 -17.99 -24.77 -8.36
CA GLN A 2 -18.47 -25.14 -7.03
C GLN A 2 -17.81 -24.20 -6.02
N THR A 3 -18.55 -23.74 -5.03
CA THR A 3 -18.02 -22.86 -3.96
C THR A 3 -18.30 -23.49 -2.61
N THR A 4 -17.28 -23.54 -1.75
CA THR A 4 -17.40 -23.96 -0.35
C THR A 4 -16.97 -22.81 0.55
N THR A 5 -17.83 -22.42 1.48
CA THR A 5 -17.57 -21.38 2.46
C THR A 5 -17.37 -22.01 3.84
N LEU A 6 -16.28 -21.67 4.50
CA LEU A 6 -15.87 -22.23 5.78
C LEU A 6 -15.49 -21.13 6.78
N HIS A 7 -15.31 -21.49 8.05
CA HIS A 7 -14.91 -20.58 9.13
C HIS A 7 -15.75 -19.30 9.20
N ASN A 8 -17.08 -19.46 9.28
CA ASN A 8 -18.04 -18.34 9.37
C ASN A 8 -17.94 -17.32 8.22
N GLY A 9 -17.58 -17.78 7.02
CA GLY A 9 -17.44 -16.92 5.83
C GLY A 9 -16.04 -16.41 5.57
N GLN A 10 -15.09 -16.64 6.46
CA GLN A 10 -13.71 -16.16 6.31
C GLN A 10 -12.96 -16.84 5.16
N LEU A 11 -13.26 -18.09 4.86
CA LEU A 11 -12.70 -18.81 3.72
C LEU A 11 -13.76 -19.07 2.66
N GLN A 12 -13.46 -18.65 1.42
CA GLN A 12 -14.21 -19.02 0.23
C GLN A 12 -13.28 -19.80 -0.70
N LEU A 13 -13.59 -21.09 -0.89
CA LEU A 13 -12.83 -21.98 -1.74
C LEU A 13 -13.65 -22.30 -2.97
N ILE A 14 -13.08 -22.14 -4.15
CA ILE A 14 -13.78 -22.22 -5.43
C ILE A 14 -13.11 -23.27 -6.31
N ASN A 15 -13.89 -24.22 -6.82
CA ASN A 15 -13.46 -25.11 -7.89
C ASN A 15 -13.90 -24.54 -9.23
N ALA A 16 -12.96 -23.92 -9.96
CA ALA A 16 -13.19 -23.31 -11.26
C ALA A 16 -11.87 -23.01 -11.97
N ASP A 17 -11.95 -22.70 -13.26
CA ASP A 17 -10.88 -21.96 -13.94
C ASP A 17 -10.73 -20.57 -13.33
N CYS A 18 -9.49 -20.10 -13.18
CA CYS A 18 -9.21 -18.83 -12.53
C CYS A 18 -9.79 -17.63 -13.31
N LEU A 19 -9.67 -17.60 -14.64
CA LEU A 19 -10.19 -16.53 -15.47
C LEU A 19 -11.73 -16.45 -15.44
N ASP A 20 -12.39 -17.61 -15.46
CA ASP A 20 -13.85 -17.70 -15.41
C ASP A 20 -14.36 -17.14 -14.08
N TYR A 21 -13.71 -17.49 -12.96
CA TYR A 21 -14.14 -17.00 -11.67
C TYR A 21 -13.75 -15.53 -11.45
N LEU A 22 -12.54 -15.11 -11.81
CA LEU A 22 -12.08 -13.74 -11.67
C LEU A 22 -13.06 -12.76 -12.33
N LYS A 23 -13.58 -13.07 -13.52
CA LYS A 23 -14.58 -12.25 -14.23
C LYS A 23 -15.89 -12.05 -13.44
N THR A 24 -16.19 -12.91 -12.48
CA THR A 24 -17.39 -12.79 -11.62
C THR A 24 -17.16 -11.88 -10.42
N LEU A 25 -15.92 -11.64 -10.03
CA LEU A 25 -15.59 -10.80 -8.90
C LEU A 25 -15.83 -9.31 -9.20
N PRO A 26 -16.35 -8.53 -8.24
CA PRO A 26 -16.46 -7.09 -8.40
C PRO A 26 -15.09 -6.43 -8.58
N SER A 27 -15.05 -5.34 -9.36
CA SER A 27 -13.86 -4.49 -9.42
C SER A 27 -13.54 -3.89 -8.04
N ASN A 28 -12.26 -3.69 -7.74
CA ASN A 28 -11.80 -3.09 -6.48
C ASN A 28 -12.33 -3.81 -5.22
N SER A 29 -12.39 -5.14 -5.24
CA SER A 29 -12.89 -5.96 -4.12
C SER A 29 -11.80 -6.66 -3.31
N ILE A 30 -10.60 -6.81 -3.85
CA ILE A 30 -9.48 -7.56 -3.28
C ILE A 30 -8.43 -6.61 -2.69
N ASP A 31 -7.99 -6.87 -1.46
CA ASP A 31 -6.97 -6.08 -0.78
C ASP A 31 -5.53 -6.56 -1.07
N LEU A 32 -5.35 -7.87 -1.21
CA LEU A 32 -4.06 -8.49 -1.50
C LEU A 32 -4.25 -9.66 -2.47
N ILE A 33 -3.51 -9.67 -3.55
CA ILE A 33 -3.34 -10.84 -4.41
C ILE A 33 -2.00 -11.48 -4.06
N LEU A 34 -2.03 -12.72 -3.58
CA LEU A 34 -0.85 -13.50 -3.22
C LEU A 34 -0.98 -14.87 -3.86
N THR A 35 -0.26 -15.10 -4.96
CA THR A 35 -0.56 -16.22 -5.84
C THR A 35 0.66 -16.79 -6.55
N ASP A 36 0.60 -18.10 -6.82
CA ASP A 36 1.67 -18.92 -7.40
C ASP A 36 1.18 -19.61 -8.69
N PRO A 37 1.15 -18.89 -9.85
CA PRO A 37 0.69 -19.46 -11.11
C PRO A 37 1.62 -20.59 -11.59
N PRO A 38 1.21 -21.42 -12.56
CA PRO A 38 2.11 -22.34 -13.26
C PRO A 38 3.36 -21.63 -13.79
N TYR A 39 4.50 -22.34 -13.82
CA TYR A 39 5.80 -21.77 -14.25
C TYR A 39 6.20 -22.16 -15.70
N PHE A 40 5.29 -22.74 -16.44
CA PHE A 40 5.47 -23.26 -17.79
C PHE A 40 6.54 -24.36 -17.90
N GLN A 41 6.08 -25.60 -17.99
CA GLN A 41 6.90 -26.80 -18.21
C GLN A 41 8.02 -27.06 -17.18
N VAL A 42 7.84 -26.61 -15.94
CA VAL A 42 8.75 -26.89 -14.81
C VAL A 42 8.40 -28.21 -14.13
N LYS A 43 7.11 -28.55 -14.08
CA LYS A 43 6.58 -29.80 -13.53
C LYS A 43 6.01 -30.68 -14.63
N LYS A 44 5.94 -31.99 -14.39
CA LYS A 44 5.32 -32.96 -15.33
C LYS A 44 3.80 -33.00 -15.25
N ASN A 45 3.20 -32.22 -14.37
CA ASN A 45 1.77 -32.16 -14.16
C ASN A 45 1.04 -31.50 -15.34
N ALA A 46 -0.21 -31.90 -15.60
CA ALA A 46 -1.01 -31.39 -16.70
C ALA A 46 -1.19 -29.86 -16.61
N TRP A 47 -1.45 -29.34 -15.42
CA TRP A 47 -1.65 -27.91 -15.17
C TRP A 47 -0.43 -27.03 -15.53
N ASP A 48 0.81 -27.58 -15.54
CA ASP A 48 2.04 -26.83 -15.93
C ASP A 48 2.42 -27.04 -17.41
N ASN A 49 1.67 -27.87 -18.13
CA ASN A 49 1.94 -28.26 -19.51
C ASN A 49 0.76 -28.01 -20.47
N GLN A 50 -0.12 -27.08 -20.12
CA GLN A 50 -1.33 -26.76 -20.89
C GLN A 50 -1.00 -25.97 -22.17
N TRP A 51 0.09 -25.23 -22.17
CA TRP A 51 0.43 -24.32 -23.27
C TRP A 51 1.50 -24.95 -24.19
N PRO A 52 1.33 -24.84 -25.53
CA PRO A 52 2.27 -25.44 -26.45
C PRO A 52 3.63 -24.70 -26.51
N ASN A 53 3.65 -23.41 -26.20
CA ASN A 53 4.86 -22.58 -26.22
C ASN A 53 4.79 -21.44 -25.18
N VAL A 54 5.90 -20.72 -25.02
CA VAL A 54 6.03 -19.60 -24.05
C VAL A 54 5.09 -18.46 -24.39
N GLU A 55 4.91 -18.16 -25.66
CA GLU A 55 4.09 -17.04 -26.14
C GLU A 55 2.62 -17.22 -25.74
N THR A 56 2.08 -18.44 -25.89
CA THR A 56 0.69 -18.74 -25.49
C THR A 56 0.52 -18.75 -23.96
N PHE A 57 1.53 -19.18 -23.21
CA PHE A 57 1.57 -19.08 -21.76
C PHE A 57 1.55 -17.62 -21.31
N LEU A 58 2.42 -16.78 -21.89
CA LEU A 58 2.50 -15.36 -21.54
C LEU A 58 1.22 -14.60 -21.93
N ALA A 59 0.58 -14.93 -23.05
CA ALA A 59 -0.70 -14.36 -23.44
C ALA A 59 -1.81 -14.70 -22.44
N TRP A 60 -1.89 -15.95 -21.98
CA TRP A 60 -2.81 -16.36 -20.94
C TRP A 60 -2.53 -15.64 -19.61
N LEU A 61 -1.25 -15.55 -19.22
CA LEU A 61 -0.87 -14.85 -17.99
C LEU A 61 -1.23 -13.36 -18.05
N ASP A 62 -1.12 -12.76 -19.23
CA ASP A 62 -1.52 -11.37 -19.48
C ASP A 62 -3.05 -11.16 -19.26
N GLU A 63 -3.88 -12.09 -19.73
CA GLU A 63 -5.33 -12.08 -19.45
C GLU A 63 -5.63 -12.18 -17.95
N VAL A 64 -4.92 -13.04 -17.23
CA VAL A 64 -5.03 -13.14 -15.76
C VAL A 64 -4.65 -11.82 -15.08
N LEU A 65 -3.57 -11.18 -15.53
CA LEU A 65 -3.12 -9.90 -14.98
C LEU A 65 -4.09 -8.74 -15.28
N VAL A 66 -4.85 -8.78 -16.39
CA VAL A 66 -5.96 -7.84 -16.66
C VAL A 66 -7.00 -7.94 -15.56
N GLU A 67 -7.44 -9.15 -15.23
CA GLU A 67 -8.42 -9.38 -14.19
C GLU A 67 -7.88 -9.06 -12.79
N PHE A 68 -6.63 -9.39 -12.51
CA PHE A 68 -5.97 -9.00 -11.25
C PHE A 68 -5.97 -7.49 -11.06
N TRP A 69 -5.65 -6.73 -12.12
CA TRP A 69 -5.69 -5.28 -12.07
C TRP A 69 -7.10 -4.75 -11.78
N ARG A 70 -8.12 -5.34 -12.39
CA ARG A 70 -9.51 -4.94 -12.23
C ARG A 70 -10.04 -5.22 -10.82
N VAL A 71 -9.76 -6.40 -10.26
CA VAL A 71 -10.30 -6.81 -8.95
C VAL A 71 -9.52 -6.25 -7.78
N LEU A 72 -8.24 -5.93 -7.95
CA LEU A 72 -7.40 -5.36 -6.92
C LEU A 72 -7.81 -3.92 -6.61
N LYS A 73 -7.99 -3.59 -5.33
CA LYS A 73 -8.22 -2.21 -4.88
C LYS A 73 -7.05 -1.32 -5.24
N SER A 74 -7.30 -0.03 -5.45
CA SER A 74 -6.23 0.95 -5.73
C SER A 74 -5.15 1.00 -4.65
N SER A 75 -5.50 0.70 -3.40
CA SER A 75 -4.57 0.55 -2.27
C SER A 75 -4.07 -0.89 -2.08
N GLY A 76 -4.42 -1.81 -2.97
CA GLY A 76 -4.08 -3.22 -2.85
C GLY A 76 -2.65 -3.55 -3.28
N ASN A 77 -2.20 -4.73 -2.86
CA ASN A 77 -0.88 -5.27 -3.17
C ASN A 77 -0.99 -6.54 -4.00
N LEU A 78 -0.06 -6.72 -4.93
CA LEU A 78 0.13 -7.94 -5.72
C LEU A 78 1.47 -8.57 -5.38
N TYR A 79 1.47 -9.85 -5.00
CA TYR A 79 2.65 -10.71 -4.94
C TYR A 79 2.45 -11.90 -5.85
N LEU A 80 3.23 -11.96 -6.91
CA LEU A 80 3.15 -13.03 -7.89
C LEU A 80 4.46 -13.81 -7.89
N PHE A 81 4.38 -15.10 -7.55
CA PHE A 81 5.53 -16.02 -7.64
C PHE A 81 5.80 -16.37 -9.08
N CYS A 82 7.07 -16.50 -9.44
CA CYS A 82 7.47 -16.99 -10.75
C CYS A 82 8.83 -17.71 -10.71
N GLY A 83 9.02 -18.58 -11.69
CA GLY A 83 10.30 -19.25 -11.89
C GLY A 83 11.35 -18.31 -12.46
N SER A 84 12.64 -18.55 -12.15
CA SER A 84 13.75 -17.70 -12.61
C SER A 84 13.88 -17.62 -14.13
N LYS A 85 13.36 -18.60 -14.87
CA LYS A 85 13.45 -18.70 -16.34
C LYS A 85 12.68 -17.60 -17.06
N LEU A 86 11.43 -17.35 -16.62
CA LEU A 86 10.50 -16.39 -17.23
C LEU A 86 10.25 -15.18 -16.33
N ALA A 87 11.12 -14.94 -15.34
CA ALA A 87 10.94 -13.84 -14.39
C ALA A 87 10.94 -12.47 -15.08
N ALA A 88 11.81 -12.27 -16.05
CA ALA A 88 11.88 -11.01 -16.79
C ALA A 88 10.62 -10.78 -17.65
N ASP A 89 10.17 -11.82 -18.37
CA ASP A 89 8.95 -11.75 -19.18
C ASP A 89 7.72 -11.50 -18.33
N THR A 90 7.60 -12.20 -17.18
CA THR A 90 6.53 -12.01 -16.20
C THR A 90 6.54 -10.59 -15.63
N GLU A 91 7.71 -10.06 -15.29
CA GLU A 91 7.83 -8.68 -14.78
C GLU A 91 7.42 -7.66 -15.83
N LEU A 92 7.79 -7.85 -17.10
CA LEU A 92 7.39 -6.95 -18.18
C LEU A 92 5.86 -6.92 -18.37
N LEU A 93 5.19 -8.07 -18.30
CA LEU A 93 3.73 -8.13 -18.33
C LEU A 93 3.09 -7.39 -17.13
N ILE A 94 3.63 -7.57 -15.92
CA ILE A 94 3.15 -6.88 -14.73
C ILE A 94 3.36 -5.37 -14.88
N ARG A 95 4.53 -4.91 -15.35
CA ARG A 95 4.83 -3.49 -15.56
C ARG A 95 3.92 -2.81 -16.57
N ALA A 96 3.30 -3.55 -17.48
CA ALA A 96 2.34 -2.98 -18.41
C ALA A 96 1.08 -2.41 -17.72
N ARG A 97 0.77 -2.85 -16.49
CA ARG A 97 -0.47 -2.49 -15.75
C ARG A 97 -0.23 -2.04 -14.33
N PHE A 98 0.82 -2.55 -13.68
CA PHE A 98 1.12 -2.30 -12.27
C PHE A 98 2.42 -1.53 -12.11
N ASN A 99 2.54 -0.80 -11.02
CA ASN A 99 3.82 -0.28 -10.54
C ASN A 99 4.55 -1.41 -9.79
N VAL A 100 5.67 -1.88 -10.34
CA VAL A 100 6.51 -2.89 -9.69
C VAL A 100 7.42 -2.20 -8.67
N PHE A 101 7.26 -2.55 -7.41
CA PHE A 101 8.05 -2.02 -6.30
C PHE A 101 9.35 -2.79 -6.11
N ASN A 102 9.27 -4.14 -6.10
CA ASN A 102 10.43 -5.00 -5.90
C ASN A 102 10.33 -6.27 -6.76
N HIS A 103 11.48 -6.75 -7.19
CA HIS A 103 11.71 -8.09 -7.67
C HIS A 103 12.43 -8.87 -6.58
N ILE A 104 11.66 -9.53 -5.73
CA ILE A 104 12.13 -10.22 -4.53
C ILE A 104 12.74 -11.56 -4.92
N ILE A 105 13.90 -11.87 -4.33
CA ILE A 105 14.60 -13.14 -4.50
C ILE A 105 14.36 -14.00 -3.25
N TRP A 106 13.54 -15.05 -3.40
CA TRP A 106 13.45 -16.06 -2.36
C TRP A 106 14.59 -17.05 -2.49
N ALA A 107 15.61 -16.89 -1.65
CA ALA A 107 16.76 -17.78 -1.56
C ALA A 107 16.42 -18.99 -0.67
N LYS A 108 16.51 -20.20 -1.25
CA LYS A 108 16.22 -21.45 -0.53
C LYS A 108 17.50 -21.99 0.09
N PRO A 109 17.62 -22.09 1.41
CA PRO A 109 18.85 -22.59 2.08
C PRO A 109 19.06 -24.11 1.86
N SER A 110 18.02 -24.83 1.45
CA SER A 110 18.06 -26.25 1.16
C SER A 110 17.17 -26.63 -0.02
N GLY A 111 17.50 -27.71 -0.73
CA GLY A 111 16.71 -28.15 -1.87
C GLY A 111 17.32 -29.31 -2.63
N VAL A 112 16.68 -29.69 -3.73
CA VAL A 112 17.04 -30.85 -4.55
C VAL A 112 18.43 -30.73 -5.17
N TRP A 113 18.97 -29.52 -5.34
CA TRP A 113 20.32 -29.29 -5.88
C TRP A 113 21.44 -29.92 -5.04
N LYS A 114 21.22 -30.16 -3.75
CA LYS A 114 22.17 -30.88 -2.89
C LYS A 114 22.42 -32.31 -3.35
N ARG A 115 21.44 -32.90 -4.08
CA ARG A 115 21.47 -34.27 -4.61
C ARG A 115 21.77 -34.29 -6.13
N ALA A 116 21.90 -33.13 -6.79
CA ALA A 116 22.16 -33.07 -8.21
C ALA A 116 23.54 -33.64 -8.56
N HIS A 117 23.61 -34.41 -9.65
CA HIS A 117 24.86 -34.97 -10.16
C HIS A 117 25.65 -33.88 -10.89
N LYS A 118 26.56 -33.22 -10.16
CA LYS A 118 27.30 -32.01 -10.59
C LYS A 118 27.99 -32.12 -11.96
N PRO A 119 28.63 -33.26 -12.33
CA PRO A 119 29.30 -33.40 -13.65
C PRO A 119 28.38 -33.23 -14.88
N HIS A 120 27.07 -33.45 -14.70
CA HIS A 120 26.10 -33.32 -15.80
C HIS A 120 25.47 -31.94 -15.92
N LEU A 121 25.75 -31.03 -14.97
CA LEU A 121 25.24 -29.65 -15.05
C LEU A 121 25.92 -28.90 -16.20
N ARG A 122 25.15 -28.16 -16.98
CA ARG A 122 25.60 -27.27 -18.05
C ARG A 122 25.25 -25.81 -17.78
N ALA A 123 24.55 -25.54 -16.64
CA ALA A 123 24.23 -24.25 -16.10
C ALA A 123 24.14 -24.35 -14.58
N PHE A 124 24.15 -23.21 -13.88
CA PHE A 124 23.96 -23.20 -12.45
C PHE A 124 22.52 -23.70 -12.10
N PHE A 125 22.42 -24.51 -11.07
CA PHE A 125 21.15 -25.01 -10.60
C PHE A 125 20.35 -23.88 -9.93
N PRO A 126 19.09 -23.62 -10.30
CA PRO A 126 18.30 -22.54 -9.70
C PRO A 126 17.96 -22.90 -8.23
N ALA A 127 18.60 -22.20 -7.29
CA ALA A 127 18.36 -22.34 -5.86
C ALA A 127 17.39 -21.27 -5.31
N THR A 128 16.79 -20.50 -6.21
CA THR A 128 15.92 -19.37 -5.87
C THR A 128 14.64 -19.42 -6.66
N GLU A 129 13.57 -18.82 -6.10
CA GLU A 129 12.39 -18.39 -6.84
C GLU A 129 12.30 -16.86 -6.83
N ARG A 130 11.44 -16.32 -7.66
CA ARG A 130 11.18 -14.89 -7.75
C ARG A 130 9.77 -14.58 -7.28
N ILE A 131 9.63 -13.44 -6.63
CA ILE A 131 8.33 -12.91 -6.23
C ILE A 131 8.29 -11.47 -6.70
N ILE A 132 7.35 -11.15 -7.59
CA ILE A 132 7.19 -9.78 -8.06
C ILE A 132 6.18 -9.09 -7.18
N PHE A 133 6.63 -8.06 -6.47
CA PHE A 133 5.82 -7.21 -5.62
C PHE A 133 5.42 -5.95 -6.37
N ALA A 134 4.12 -5.73 -6.50
CA ALA A 134 3.56 -4.63 -7.28
C ALA A 134 2.25 -4.09 -6.65
N GLY A 135 1.78 -2.98 -7.17
CA GLY A 135 0.48 -2.40 -6.83
C GLY A 135 0.00 -1.51 -7.97
N HIS A 136 -1.17 -0.87 -7.83
CA HIS A 136 -1.64 0.08 -8.83
C HIS A 136 -0.66 1.25 -8.99
N TYR A 137 -0.61 1.85 -10.18
CA TYR A 137 0.24 3.03 -10.43
C TYR A 137 -0.06 4.19 -9.47
N ASP A 138 -1.33 4.39 -9.12
CA ASP A 138 -1.78 5.44 -8.19
C ASP A 138 -1.51 5.13 -6.71
N SER A 139 -1.05 3.92 -6.38
CA SER A 139 -0.82 3.48 -5.01
C SER A 139 0.25 4.28 -4.26
N GLU A 140 1.18 4.93 -4.96
CA GLU A 140 2.17 5.82 -4.36
C GLU A 140 1.54 7.06 -3.73
N GLY A 141 0.49 7.62 -4.33
CA GLY A 141 -0.30 8.71 -3.75
C GLY A 141 -0.96 8.29 -2.43
N PHE A 142 -1.49 7.08 -2.37
CA PHE A 142 -2.04 6.50 -1.14
C PHE A 142 -0.95 6.09 -0.14
N ALA A 143 0.21 5.61 -0.61
CA ALA A 143 1.34 5.28 0.27
C ALA A 143 1.94 6.52 0.96
N LYS A 144 1.89 7.69 0.32
CA LYS A 144 2.30 8.99 0.88
C LYS A 144 1.17 9.70 1.65
N GLY A 145 0.17 8.98 2.14
CA GLY A 145 -1.03 9.51 2.80
C GLY A 145 -0.78 10.60 3.86
N CYS A 146 0.40 10.62 4.49
CA CYS A 146 0.82 11.71 5.39
C CYS A 146 1.00 13.07 4.68
N SER A 147 1.38 13.11 3.40
CA SER A 147 1.55 14.36 2.67
C SER A 147 0.21 15.01 2.32
N GLN A 148 -0.79 14.24 2.02
CA GLN A 148 -2.14 14.77 1.79
C GLN A 148 -2.80 15.25 3.08
N TYR A 149 -2.60 14.55 4.21
CA TYR A 149 -3.09 14.99 5.51
C TYR A 149 -2.50 16.34 5.93
N ALA A 150 -1.17 16.47 5.91
CA ALA A 150 -0.50 17.72 6.25
C ALA A 150 -0.93 18.87 5.31
N THR A 151 -1.12 18.58 4.03
CA THR A 151 -1.60 19.53 3.04
C THR A 151 -3.02 19.99 3.37
N LYS A 152 -3.93 19.04 3.67
CA LYS A 152 -5.32 19.33 4.00
C LYS A 152 -5.46 20.12 5.30
N CYS A 153 -4.74 19.74 6.36
CA CYS A 153 -4.66 20.52 7.59
C CYS A 153 -4.14 21.95 7.33
N SER A 154 -3.15 22.10 6.46
CA SER A 154 -2.62 23.40 6.06
C SER A 154 -3.65 24.23 5.27
N GLU A 155 -4.42 23.60 4.38
CA GLU A 155 -5.50 24.25 3.63
C GLU A 155 -6.63 24.70 4.54
N LEU A 156 -7.10 23.82 5.46
CA LEU A 156 -8.12 24.16 6.45
C LEU A 156 -7.64 25.33 7.34
N LYS A 157 -6.41 25.27 7.83
CA LYS A 157 -5.82 26.36 8.61
C LYS A 157 -5.81 27.68 7.84
N LYS A 158 -5.36 27.64 6.58
CA LYS A 158 -5.34 28.85 5.73
C LYS A 158 -6.75 29.39 5.48
N ALA A 159 -7.72 28.51 5.23
CA ALA A 159 -9.10 28.93 5.01
C ALA A 159 -9.72 29.57 6.25
N THR A 160 -9.60 28.90 7.41
CA THR A 160 -10.18 29.38 8.67
C THR A 160 -9.57 30.69 9.14
N PHE A 161 -8.23 30.81 9.12
CA PHE A 161 -7.54 32.03 9.58
C PHE A 161 -7.38 33.10 8.49
N LYS A 162 -7.94 32.89 7.30
CA LYS A 162 -7.85 33.83 6.17
C LYS A 162 -8.22 35.28 6.56
N PRO A 163 -9.28 35.57 7.33
CA PRO A 163 -9.64 36.95 7.69
C PRO A 163 -8.52 37.65 8.43
N LEU A 164 -7.88 36.99 9.39
CA LEU A 164 -6.75 37.59 10.14
C LEU A 164 -5.50 37.68 9.27
N MET A 165 -5.21 36.68 8.46
CA MET A 165 -4.08 36.75 7.52
C MET A 165 -4.21 37.90 6.54
N ASP A 166 -5.40 38.05 5.95
CA ASP A 166 -5.68 39.13 5.01
C ASP A 166 -5.59 40.51 5.68
N TYR A 167 -6.05 40.67 6.92
CA TYR A 167 -5.92 41.90 7.70
C TYR A 167 -4.47 42.34 7.79
N PHE A 168 -3.56 41.50 8.21
CA PHE A 168 -2.14 41.83 8.32
C PHE A 168 -1.50 42.03 6.93
N LYS A 169 -1.76 41.14 5.98
CA LYS A 169 -1.19 41.21 4.65
C LYS A 169 -1.60 42.47 3.91
N ASN A 170 -2.89 42.77 3.90
CA ASN A 170 -3.39 43.98 3.19
C ASN A 170 -2.83 45.24 3.80
N ALA A 171 -2.72 45.33 5.12
CA ALA A 171 -2.11 46.50 5.78
C ALA A 171 -0.63 46.68 5.38
N LYS A 172 0.15 45.60 5.35
CA LYS A 172 1.55 45.60 4.92
C LYS A 172 1.70 46.01 3.46
N ASP A 173 0.90 45.39 2.58
CA ASP A 173 0.98 45.61 1.13
C ASP A 173 0.58 47.03 0.76
N ALA A 174 -0.44 47.60 1.45
CA ALA A 174 -0.87 48.98 1.23
C ALA A 174 0.24 50.03 1.50
N LEU A 175 1.14 49.74 2.42
CA LEU A 175 2.24 50.62 2.79
C LEU A 175 3.59 50.26 2.19
N ASN A 176 3.63 49.13 1.45
CA ASN A 176 4.84 48.55 0.85
C ASN A 176 6.01 48.42 1.85
N ILE A 177 5.69 48.00 3.10
CA ILE A 177 6.69 47.83 4.15
C ILE A 177 7.46 46.52 3.93
N SER A 178 8.78 46.63 3.91
CA SER A 178 9.66 45.46 3.70
C SER A 178 9.72 44.52 4.93
N ALA A 179 10.06 43.29 4.70
CA ALA A 179 10.30 42.32 5.79
C ALA A 179 11.48 42.73 6.70
N LYS A 180 12.46 43.44 6.16
CA LYS A 180 13.61 43.97 6.90
C LYS A 180 13.16 45.03 7.92
N GLU A 181 12.37 46.01 7.51
CA GLU A 181 11.84 47.04 8.38
C GLU A 181 10.97 46.48 9.51
N ILE A 182 10.12 45.47 9.21
CA ILE A 182 9.29 44.78 10.21
C ILE A 182 10.17 44.09 11.24
N ASN A 183 11.17 43.34 10.79
CA ASN A 183 12.08 42.62 11.67
C ASN A 183 12.93 43.56 12.53
N GLU A 184 13.39 44.65 12.00
CA GLU A 184 14.15 45.71 12.73
C GLU A 184 13.25 46.38 13.78
N ALA A 185 12.03 46.78 13.43
CA ALA A 185 11.10 47.42 14.35
C ALA A 185 10.65 46.54 15.51
N THR A 186 10.54 45.24 15.27
CA THR A 186 10.10 44.26 16.28
C THR A 186 11.24 43.56 17.01
N GLY A 187 12.49 43.73 16.55
CA GLY A 187 13.67 43.04 17.07
C GLY A 187 13.64 41.54 16.86
N THR A 188 12.91 41.04 15.83
CA THR A 188 12.67 39.61 15.59
C THR A 188 12.86 39.27 14.11
N LYS A 189 12.84 37.97 13.77
CA LYS A 189 12.77 37.47 12.39
C LYS A 189 11.40 36.88 12.05
N MET A 190 10.34 37.40 12.67
CA MET A 190 9.00 36.83 12.63
C MET A 190 8.09 37.40 11.53
N CYS A 191 8.57 38.29 10.67
CA CYS A 191 7.76 38.91 9.61
C CYS A 191 7.01 37.85 8.78
N SER A 192 7.68 36.78 8.37
CA SER A 192 7.05 35.70 7.59
C SER A 192 5.93 34.99 8.37
N HIS A 193 5.99 34.94 9.68
CA HIS A 193 4.96 34.31 10.49
C HIS A 193 3.71 35.20 10.66
N TRP A 194 3.81 36.48 10.54
CA TRP A 194 2.69 37.42 10.70
C TRP A 194 2.03 37.76 9.36
N PHE A 195 2.82 37.78 8.29
CA PHE A 195 2.42 38.34 6.98
C PHE A 195 2.41 37.30 5.85
N SER A 196 2.63 36.02 6.13
CA SER A 196 2.50 34.93 5.15
C SER A 196 1.50 33.87 5.60
N SER A 197 0.98 33.13 4.65
CA SER A 197 -0.05 32.11 4.91
C SER A 197 0.50 30.73 5.36
N SER A 198 1.80 30.47 5.21
CA SER A 198 2.36 29.13 5.41
C SER A 198 2.58 28.77 6.88
N GLN A 199 3.01 29.73 7.69
CA GLN A 199 3.34 29.53 9.11
C GLN A 199 2.69 30.59 10.00
N TRP A 200 1.52 31.08 9.61
CA TRP A 200 0.88 32.22 10.26
C TRP A 200 0.62 32.00 11.75
N LYS A 201 0.96 33.01 12.55
CA LYS A 201 0.72 33.10 13.99
C LYS A 201 0.33 34.55 14.35
N LEU A 202 -0.54 34.70 15.34
CA LEU A 202 -0.86 36.01 15.89
C LEU A 202 0.38 36.58 16.59
N PRO A 203 0.76 37.84 16.37
CA PRO A 203 1.82 38.49 17.13
C PRO A 203 1.41 38.67 18.60
N THR A 204 2.39 38.66 19.49
CA THR A 204 2.14 39.02 20.90
C THR A 204 1.72 40.49 21.03
N GLU A 205 1.11 40.85 22.14
CA GLU A 205 0.67 42.24 22.36
C GLU A 205 1.80 43.25 22.17
N LYS A 206 2.97 42.98 22.77
CA LYS A 206 4.17 43.81 22.60
C LYS A 206 4.59 43.96 21.13
N GLN A 207 4.63 42.83 20.42
CA GLN A 207 4.99 42.81 18.99
C GLN A 207 3.95 43.57 18.14
N TYR A 208 2.68 43.43 18.48
CA TYR A 208 1.61 44.12 17.79
C TYR A 208 1.68 45.64 18.02
N GLN A 209 1.96 46.10 19.23
CA GLN A 209 2.19 47.53 19.51
C GLN A 209 3.38 48.10 18.73
N GLN A 210 4.48 47.34 18.60
CA GLN A 210 5.62 47.72 17.79
C GLN A 210 5.25 47.80 16.30
N LEU A 211 4.43 46.87 15.80
CA LEU A 211 3.90 46.93 14.45
C LEU A 211 3.00 48.15 14.25
N GLN A 212 2.09 48.45 15.19
CA GLN A 212 1.23 49.65 15.13
C GLN A 212 2.05 50.93 15.06
N THR A 213 3.12 51.02 15.85
CA THR A 213 4.05 52.20 15.82
C THR A 213 4.74 52.33 14.46
N LEU A 214 5.24 51.21 13.90
CA LEU A 214 5.87 51.22 12.56
C LEU A 214 4.87 51.65 11.48
N PHE A 215 3.63 51.08 11.51
CA PHE A 215 2.63 51.39 10.49
C PHE A 215 2.15 52.84 10.60
N ALA A 216 2.00 53.40 11.81
CA ALA A 216 1.67 54.80 12.03
C ALA A 216 2.75 55.74 11.50
N SER A 217 4.04 55.39 11.63
CA SER A 217 5.14 56.16 11.10
C SER A 217 5.15 56.28 9.56
N ARG A 218 4.39 55.41 8.88
CA ARG A 218 4.22 55.37 7.41
C ARG A 218 2.84 55.87 6.96
N SER A 219 2.15 56.62 7.80
CA SER A 219 0.79 57.14 7.56
C SER A 219 -0.25 56.06 7.31
N GLY A 220 -0.04 54.88 7.86
CA GLY A 220 -0.97 53.77 7.85
C GLY A 220 -1.44 53.36 9.26
N GLN A 221 -2.40 52.44 9.35
CA GLN A 221 -2.96 52.07 10.62
C GLN A 221 -3.29 50.57 10.66
N LEU A 222 -2.90 49.93 11.75
CA LEU A 222 -3.47 48.66 12.20
C LEU A 222 -4.61 49.01 13.16
N SER A 223 -5.86 49.02 12.66
CA SER A 223 -7.03 49.59 13.30
C SER A 223 -7.60 48.80 14.45
N LYS A 224 -7.41 47.46 14.46
CA LYS A 224 -7.92 46.57 15.54
C LYS A 224 -7.03 46.70 16.78
N THR A 225 -7.63 46.55 17.95
CA THR A 225 -6.88 46.36 19.19
C THR A 225 -6.34 44.93 19.26
N HIS A 226 -5.30 44.70 20.07
CA HIS A 226 -4.77 43.35 20.27
C HIS A 226 -5.82 42.41 20.91
N THR A 227 -6.69 42.97 21.78
CA THR A 227 -7.78 42.24 22.39
C THR A 227 -8.81 41.74 21.36
N GLU A 228 -9.21 42.60 20.42
CA GLU A 228 -10.12 42.20 19.33
C GLU A 228 -9.50 41.12 18.46
N LEU A 229 -8.24 41.23 18.11
CA LEU A 229 -7.52 40.19 17.34
C LEU A 229 -7.40 38.90 18.11
N THR A 230 -7.19 38.94 19.43
CA THR A 230 -7.10 37.76 20.29
C THR A 230 -8.44 37.03 20.37
N ASN A 231 -9.54 37.78 20.53
CA ASN A 231 -10.89 37.21 20.58
C ASN A 231 -11.27 36.56 19.24
N GLU A 232 -10.98 37.24 18.13
CA GLU A 232 -11.17 36.69 16.79
C GLU A 232 -10.33 35.44 16.56
N TYR A 233 -9.06 35.45 16.97
CA TYR A 233 -8.17 34.29 16.92
C TYR A 233 -8.68 33.10 17.73
N GLN A 234 -9.20 33.35 18.93
CA GLN A 234 -9.77 32.28 19.77
C GLN A 234 -11.01 31.66 19.13
N THR A 235 -11.90 32.48 18.57
CA THR A 235 -13.10 32.02 17.85
C THR A 235 -12.70 31.14 16.67
N LEU A 236 -11.80 31.62 15.82
CA LEU A 236 -11.28 30.86 14.67
C LEU A 236 -10.50 29.62 15.08
N SER A 237 -9.83 29.64 16.24
CA SER A 237 -9.12 28.47 16.78
C SER A 237 -10.08 27.40 17.25
N CYS A 238 -11.23 27.75 17.84
CA CYS A 238 -12.27 26.81 18.18
C CYS A 238 -12.90 26.19 16.92
N GLU A 239 -13.20 27.00 15.92
CA GLU A 239 -13.71 26.56 14.63
C GLU A 239 -12.73 25.58 13.95
N TYR A 240 -11.46 25.95 13.87
CA TYR A 240 -10.41 25.07 13.32
C TYR A 240 -10.28 23.77 14.12
N GLY A 241 -10.38 23.81 15.45
CA GLY A 241 -10.35 22.64 16.31
C GLY A 241 -11.51 21.68 16.03
N ASN A 242 -12.71 22.19 15.77
CA ASN A 242 -13.87 21.38 15.40
C ASN A 242 -13.68 20.75 14.01
N LEU A 243 -13.24 21.53 13.04
CA LEU A 243 -12.89 21.03 11.69
C LEU A 243 -11.80 19.96 11.73
N LEU A 244 -10.82 20.08 12.64
CA LEU A 244 -9.80 19.04 12.83
C LEU A 244 -10.37 17.76 13.44
N LYS A 245 -11.36 17.83 14.34
CA LYS A 245 -12.00 16.62 14.89
C LYS A 245 -12.78 15.86 13.81
N GLU A 246 -13.59 16.56 13.03
CA GLU A 246 -14.25 15.98 11.85
C GLU A 246 -13.23 15.40 10.88
N TYR A 247 -12.07 16.02 10.77
CA TYR A 247 -11.00 15.57 9.92
C TYR A 247 -10.19 14.39 10.49
N ASP A 248 -10.13 14.20 11.81
CA ASP A 248 -9.54 13.01 12.41
C ASP A 248 -10.39 11.75 12.15
N GLU A 249 -11.71 11.90 12.01
CA GLU A 249 -12.59 10.85 11.50
C GLU A 249 -12.29 10.54 10.01
N LEU A 250 -12.16 11.59 9.20
CA LEU A 250 -11.69 11.48 7.81
C LEU A 250 -10.28 10.90 7.70
N LYS A 251 -9.38 11.18 8.65
CA LYS A 251 -8.05 10.59 8.70
C LYS A 251 -8.09 9.08 8.86
N ALA A 252 -8.97 8.57 9.71
CA ALA A 252 -9.14 7.13 9.87
C ALA A 252 -9.59 6.49 8.54
N GLU A 253 -10.48 7.15 7.79
CA GLU A 253 -10.87 6.72 6.44
C GLU A 253 -9.69 6.79 5.46
N TYR A 254 -8.90 7.85 5.45
CA TYR A 254 -7.72 7.99 4.59
C TYR A 254 -6.62 6.99 4.92
N GLU A 255 -6.39 6.70 6.20
CA GLU A 255 -5.44 5.65 6.62
C GLU A 255 -5.93 4.26 6.18
N ASN A 256 -7.24 4.03 6.12
CA ASN A 256 -7.81 2.80 5.56
C ASN A 256 -7.66 2.70 4.05
N LEU A 257 -7.61 3.84 3.34
CA LEU A 257 -7.36 3.89 1.90
C LEU A 257 -5.87 3.81 1.53
N ARG A 258 -4.99 4.01 2.51
CA ARG A 258 -3.55 3.92 2.30
C ARG A 258 -3.14 2.48 2.02
N ARG A 259 -2.25 2.28 1.04
CA ARG A 259 -1.65 0.97 0.78
C ARG A 259 -0.94 0.46 2.05
N PRO A 260 -1.33 -0.72 2.58
CA PRO A 260 -0.65 -1.30 3.73
C PRO A 260 0.74 -1.78 3.31
N PHE A 261 1.74 -1.35 4.07
CA PHE A 261 3.10 -1.88 3.98
C PHE A 261 3.83 -1.64 5.29
N HIS A 262 4.08 -2.71 6.03
CA HIS A 262 4.71 -2.66 7.34
C HIS A 262 5.86 -3.66 7.40
N VAL A 263 7.06 -3.17 7.64
CA VAL A 263 8.24 -3.98 7.92
C VAL A 263 8.78 -3.61 9.29
N THR A 264 9.27 -4.59 10.02
CA THR A 264 9.90 -4.40 11.33
C THR A 264 11.37 -4.82 11.27
N ALA A 265 12.14 -4.48 12.28
CA ALA A 265 13.54 -4.91 12.35
C ALA A 265 13.72 -6.44 12.48
N GLU A 266 12.65 -7.15 12.87
CA GLU A 266 12.66 -8.60 13.11
C GLU A 266 12.29 -9.42 11.87
N VAL A 267 11.78 -8.79 10.80
CA VAL A 267 11.41 -9.45 9.55
C VAL A 267 12.28 -8.93 8.40
N PRO A 268 12.52 -9.74 7.35
CA PRO A 268 13.27 -9.30 6.18
C PRO A 268 12.64 -8.05 5.58
N TYR A 269 13.42 -6.96 5.53
CA TYR A 269 13.01 -5.67 4.93
C TYR A 269 13.80 -5.36 3.66
N THR A 270 14.62 -6.29 3.22
CA THR A 270 15.33 -6.26 1.93
C THR A 270 14.62 -7.13 0.91
N ASP A 271 15.03 -7.08 -0.33
CA ASP A 271 14.47 -7.85 -1.44
C ASP A 271 15.10 -9.26 -1.63
N VAL A 272 15.97 -9.67 -0.70
CA VAL A 272 16.51 -11.04 -0.65
C VAL A 272 16.02 -11.71 0.64
N TRP A 273 15.15 -12.70 0.47
CA TRP A 273 14.52 -13.42 1.57
C TRP A 273 15.02 -14.85 1.68
N THR A 274 15.31 -15.29 2.90
CA THR A 274 15.77 -16.66 3.18
C THR A 274 14.73 -17.39 4.01
N PHE A 275 13.89 -18.18 3.37
CA PHE A 275 12.90 -19.05 3.99
C PHE A 275 13.16 -20.49 3.57
N SER A 276 13.04 -21.43 4.51
CA SER A 276 13.21 -22.84 4.22
C SER A 276 12.02 -23.37 3.42
N PRO A 277 12.24 -24.12 2.32
CA PRO A 277 11.14 -24.78 1.62
C PRO A 277 10.48 -25.83 2.53
N VAL A 278 9.19 -26.05 2.32
CA VAL A 278 8.42 -27.07 3.06
C VAL A 278 9.10 -28.43 2.89
N GLN A 279 9.39 -29.09 4.01
CA GLN A 279 9.97 -30.45 4.01
C GLN A 279 8.98 -31.44 3.41
N TYR A 280 9.51 -32.55 2.88
CA TYR A 280 8.66 -33.61 2.35
C TYR A 280 7.86 -34.29 3.47
N TYR A 281 6.58 -34.51 3.22
CA TYR A 281 5.68 -35.37 3.98
C TYR A 281 4.71 -36.09 3.02
N PRO A 282 4.13 -37.23 3.40
CA PRO A 282 3.15 -37.94 2.58
C PRO A 282 1.95 -37.02 2.26
N GLY A 283 1.57 -36.95 0.99
CA GLY A 283 0.46 -36.09 0.55
C GLY A 283 0.80 -34.62 0.33
N LYS A 284 2.07 -34.21 0.51
CA LYS A 284 2.53 -32.85 0.26
C LYS A 284 2.29 -32.41 -1.19
N HIS A 285 1.71 -31.23 -1.37
CA HIS A 285 1.60 -30.60 -2.69
C HIS A 285 3.01 -30.26 -3.25
N PRO A 286 3.28 -30.51 -4.54
CA PRO A 286 4.62 -30.32 -5.14
C PRO A 286 5.15 -28.88 -5.04
N CYS A 287 4.27 -27.87 -5.03
CA CYS A 287 4.60 -26.43 -5.01
C CYS A 287 4.16 -25.73 -3.71
N GLU A 288 3.92 -26.48 -2.64
CA GLU A 288 3.52 -25.91 -1.35
C GLU A 288 4.53 -24.88 -0.84
N LYS A 289 4.03 -23.67 -0.56
CA LYS A 289 4.84 -22.57 -0.02
C LYS A 289 4.93 -22.64 1.51
N PRO A 290 6.07 -22.26 2.10
CA PRO A 290 6.23 -22.27 3.56
C PRO A 290 5.36 -21.21 4.23
N ALA A 291 4.82 -21.55 5.39
CA ALA A 291 3.87 -20.70 6.12
C ALA A 291 4.51 -19.37 6.52
N ASP A 292 5.74 -19.40 7.05
CA ASP A 292 6.49 -18.21 7.46
C ASP A 292 6.69 -17.19 6.34
N LEU A 293 6.94 -17.65 5.11
CA LEU A 293 7.03 -16.79 3.93
C LEU A 293 5.67 -16.13 3.61
N LEU A 294 4.58 -16.90 3.63
CA LEU A 294 3.24 -16.40 3.33
C LEU A 294 2.75 -15.45 4.43
N GLU A 295 2.98 -15.80 5.70
CA GLU A 295 2.66 -14.96 6.85
C GLU A 295 3.41 -13.64 6.83
N HIS A 296 4.69 -13.65 6.44
CA HIS A 296 5.48 -12.44 6.25
C HIS A 296 4.84 -11.50 5.22
N ILE A 297 4.45 -12.02 4.05
CA ILE A 297 3.81 -11.23 2.99
C ILE A 297 2.44 -10.68 3.46
N ILE A 298 1.60 -11.54 4.04
CA ILE A 298 0.26 -11.15 4.48
C ILE A 298 0.32 -10.10 5.58
N THR A 299 1.22 -10.26 6.57
CA THR A 299 1.39 -9.32 7.67
C THR A 299 1.90 -7.96 7.19
N SER A 300 2.91 -7.98 6.29
CA SER A 300 3.51 -6.74 5.80
C SER A 300 2.59 -5.95 4.87
N SER A 301 1.66 -6.62 4.15
CA SER A 301 0.97 -6.01 3.01
C SER A 301 -0.55 -6.11 3.05
N SER A 302 -1.13 -6.48 4.19
CA SER A 302 -2.58 -6.49 4.40
C SER A 302 -2.95 -6.10 5.83
N ARG A 303 -4.18 -5.60 6.02
CA ARG A 303 -4.77 -5.33 7.34
C ARG A 303 -5.54 -6.56 7.82
N GLU A 304 -5.90 -6.60 9.10
CA GLU A 304 -6.89 -7.55 9.62
C GLU A 304 -8.21 -7.41 8.84
N ASN A 305 -8.88 -8.52 8.64
CA ASN A 305 -10.12 -8.64 7.84
C ASN A 305 -9.97 -8.29 6.35
N ALA A 306 -8.75 -7.99 5.86
CA ALA A 306 -8.50 -7.80 4.43
C ALA A 306 -8.84 -9.07 3.63
N VAL A 307 -9.30 -8.90 2.40
CA VAL A 307 -9.58 -10.01 1.47
C VAL A 307 -8.32 -10.33 0.68
N VAL A 308 -7.81 -11.54 0.88
CA VAL A 308 -6.65 -12.11 0.18
C VAL A 308 -7.12 -13.07 -0.89
N LEU A 309 -6.69 -12.86 -2.12
CA LEU A 309 -6.98 -13.74 -3.26
C LEU A 309 -5.75 -14.59 -3.62
N ASP A 310 -5.96 -15.90 -3.74
CA ASP A 310 -5.03 -16.82 -4.38
C ASP A 310 -5.73 -17.53 -5.55
N ALA A 311 -5.38 -17.16 -6.76
CA ALA A 311 -6.03 -17.66 -7.97
C ALA A 311 -5.56 -19.08 -8.36
N PHE A 312 -4.54 -19.62 -7.65
CA PHE A 312 -3.95 -20.95 -7.87
C PHE A 312 -3.70 -21.61 -6.51
N MET A 313 -4.77 -21.78 -5.73
CA MET A 313 -4.75 -22.09 -4.30
C MET A 313 -3.99 -23.37 -3.93
N GLY A 314 -3.99 -24.39 -4.80
CA GLY A 314 -3.34 -25.68 -4.57
C GLY A 314 -3.73 -26.29 -3.21
N SER A 315 -2.72 -26.49 -2.35
CA SER A 315 -2.91 -27.09 -1.01
C SER A 315 -3.54 -26.15 0.05
N GLY A 316 -3.88 -24.92 -0.32
CA GLY A 316 -4.49 -23.94 0.59
C GLY A 316 -3.53 -23.31 1.60
N SER A 317 -2.23 -23.33 1.37
CA SER A 317 -1.24 -22.76 2.30
C SER A 317 -1.48 -21.29 2.58
N THR A 318 -1.83 -20.50 1.55
CA THR A 318 -2.20 -19.08 1.66
C THR A 318 -3.45 -18.91 2.54
N GLY A 319 -4.49 -19.72 2.33
CA GLY A 319 -5.71 -19.69 3.14
C GLY A 319 -5.44 -20.02 4.61
N LYS A 320 -4.55 -20.97 4.91
CA LYS A 320 -4.15 -21.30 6.28
C LYS A 320 -3.45 -20.10 6.95
N ALA A 321 -2.53 -19.44 6.26
CA ALA A 321 -1.88 -18.25 6.76
C ALA A 321 -2.89 -17.10 6.99
N CYS A 322 -3.89 -16.94 6.12
CA CYS A 322 -4.97 -15.98 6.28
C CYS A 322 -5.79 -16.22 7.56
N LEU A 323 -6.14 -17.47 7.86
CA LEU A 323 -6.84 -17.82 9.10
C LEU A 323 -6.03 -17.44 10.35
N VAL A 324 -4.75 -17.84 10.39
CA VAL A 324 -3.84 -17.54 11.51
C VAL A 324 -3.74 -16.03 11.74
N LEU A 325 -3.75 -15.25 10.69
CA LEU A 325 -3.57 -13.80 10.74
C LEU A 325 -4.88 -13.00 10.73
N ASN A 326 -6.03 -13.66 10.84
CA ASN A 326 -7.34 -13.02 10.81
C ASN A 326 -7.60 -12.21 9.52
N ARG A 327 -7.36 -12.83 8.35
CA ARG A 327 -7.69 -12.29 7.02
C ARG A 327 -8.78 -13.15 6.38
N ASN A 328 -9.59 -12.53 5.52
CA ASN A 328 -10.52 -13.25 4.66
C ASN A 328 -9.77 -13.80 3.45
N PHE A 329 -10.17 -14.96 2.97
CA PHE A 329 -9.49 -15.64 1.89
C PHE A 329 -10.45 -16.07 0.79
N VAL A 330 -10.05 -15.83 -0.45
CA VAL A 330 -10.69 -16.35 -1.67
C VAL A 330 -9.65 -17.17 -2.41
N GLY A 331 -9.85 -18.49 -2.48
CA GLY A 331 -8.94 -19.41 -3.14
C GLY A 331 -9.60 -20.11 -4.31
N ILE A 332 -8.94 -20.11 -5.48
CA ILE A 332 -9.42 -20.77 -6.69
C ILE A 332 -8.52 -21.96 -7.01
N GLU A 333 -9.10 -23.08 -7.32
CA GLU A 333 -8.41 -24.31 -7.72
C GLU A 333 -9.18 -25.01 -8.84
N MET A 334 -8.52 -25.26 -9.93
CA MET A 334 -9.13 -25.86 -11.12
C MET A 334 -9.26 -27.39 -10.96
N GLU A 335 -8.24 -28.05 -10.38
CA GLU A 335 -8.25 -29.50 -10.20
C GLU A 335 -9.20 -29.92 -9.07
N GLU A 336 -10.27 -30.64 -9.39
CA GLU A 336 -11.32 -31.07 -8.45
C GLU A 336 -10.76 -31.92 -7.29
N ASP A 337 -9.83 -32.81 -7.59
CA ASP A 337 -9.17 -33.69 -6.57
C ASP A 337 -8.38 -32.82 -5.55
N MET A 338 -7.66 -31.82 -6.02
CA MET A 338 -6.91 -30.91 -5.16
C MET A 338 -7.84 -30.01 -4.35
N TYR A 339 -8.84 -29.45 -5.00
CA TYR A 339 -9.89 -28.68 -4.34
C TYR A 339 -10.54 -29.47 -3.20
N THR A 340 -10.98 -30.71 -3.47
CA THR A 340 -11.63 -31.57 -2.48
C THR A 340 -10.72 -31.87 -1.30
N LYS A 341 -9.45 -32.20 -1.54
CA LYS A 341 -8.45 -32.42 -0.50
C LYS A 341 -8.25 -31.16 0.36
N THR A 342 -8.17 -29.99 -0.28
CA THR A 342 -7.98 -28.72 0.41
C THR A 342 -9.20 -28.35 1.24
N VAL A 343 -10.42 -28.51 0.72
CA VAL A 343 -11.67 -28.31 1.49
C VAL A 343 -11.71 -29.22 2.72
N ASN A 344 -11.36 -30.49 2.59
CA ASN A 344 -11.37 -31.45 3.73
C ASN A 344 -10.35 -31.02 4.79
N LYS A 345 -9.15 -30.61 4.38
CA LYS A 345 -8.10 -30.12 5.29
C LYS A 345 -8.52 -28.91 6.12
N PHE A 346 -9.42 -28.07 5.60
CA PHE A 346 -9.95 -26.91 6.35
C PHE A 346 -11.18 -27.24 7.21
N LYS A 347 -11.76 -28.42 7.05
CA LYS A 347 -12.85 -28.92 7.91
C LYS A 347 -12.36 -29.66 9.17
N GLU A 348 -11.11 -30.15 9.13
CA GLU A 348 -10.43 -30.79 10.26
C GLU A 348 -9.89 -29.72 11.25
#